data_f4f84f6b3369fb3699710edb1c58613c
#
_entry.id   f4f84f6b3369fb3699710edb1c58613c
#
_cell.length_a   1.000
_cell.length_b   1.000
_cell.length_c   1.000
_cell.angle_alpha   90.00
_cell.angle_beta   90.00
_cell.angle_gamma   90.00
#
_symmetry.space_group_name_H-M   'P 1'
#
loop_
_entity.id
_entity.type
_entity.pdbx_description
1 polymer ?
#
loop_
_entity_poly.entity_id
_entity_poly.type
_entity_poly.pdbx_seq_one_letter_code
_entity_poly.pdbx_strand_id
1 'polypeptide(L)'
;MYDTFLRDVETYFEEVRLLKRGARGSVTLLRHRGTGKRYIFRRFTGSAEVYRKLLTVDCPYLPRIEEVAERDGQVAVLEEYVQGDTLTFLLEGGALSWPEARRVTEDVCAALWVLHSLGAVHRDVKDSNVILRGDQAVLIDFDASRIIKPEGTADTVVLGTTGYAAPEQFGLSQTDGRADIYSLGVLLNVMLTGQHPSRQLAAGHAGRVVQRCTMTSPEQRYHSVQELREAL
;
A
#
# COMPACT_ATOMS: atom_id res chain seq x y z
N MET A 1 21.70 -3.96 -17.47
CA MET A 1 20.27 -3.67 -17.22
C MET A 1 20.12 -2.65 -16.08
N TYR A 2 20.52 -2.89 -14.81
CA TYR A 2 20.37 -1.92 -13.70
C TYR A 2 21.07 -0.58 -13.97
N ASP A 3 22.36 -0.59 -14.33
CA ASP A 3 23.12 0.65 -14.62
C ASP A 3 22.63 1.36 -15.89
N THR A 4 22.10 0.62 -16.86
CA THR A 4 21.50 1.20 -18.06
C THR A 4 20.23 1.97 -17.65
N PHE A 5 19.36 1.36 -16.86
CA PHE A 5 18.15 2.02 -16.34
C PHE A 5 18.47 3.29 -15.55
N LEU A 6 19.49 3.26 -14.67
CA LEU A 6 19.89 4.47 -13.93
C LEU A 6 20.38 5.57 -14.85
N ARG A 7 21.19 5.24 -15.88
CA ARG A 7 21.65 6.21 -16.89
C ARG A 7 20.50 6.78 -17.72
N ASP A 8 19.52 5.97 -18.07
CA ASP A 8 18.32 6.41 -18.78
C ASP A 8 17.51 7.38 -17.93
N VAL A 9 17.35 7.10 -16.63
CA VAL A 9 16.70 8.02 -15.70
C VAL A 9 17.47 9.35 -15.62
N GLU A 10 18.79 9.35 -15.49
CA GLU A 10 19.62 10.56 -15.45
C GLU A 10 19.53 11.36 -16.75
N THR A 11 19.43 10.67 -17.89
CA THR A 11 19.42 11.28 -19.23
C THR A 11 18.06 11.90 -19.54
N TYR A 12 16.97 11.16 -19.31
CA TYR A 12 15.64 11.53 -19.79
C TYR A 12 14.78 12.24 -18.75
N PHE A 13 15.18 12.21 -17.48
CA PHE A 13 14.40 12.82 -16.41
C PHE A 13 15.21 13.91 -15.68
N GLU A 14 14.50 14.80 -15.02
CA GLU A 14 15.05 15.76 -14.08
C GLU A 14 14.41 15.56 -12.71
N GLU A 15 15.18 15.70 -11.66
CA GLU A 15 14.69 15.67 -10.28
C GLU A 15 13.90 16.95 -10.00
N VAL A 16 12.62 16.80 -9.61
CA VAL A 16 11.77 17.89 -9.18
C VAL A 16 11.88 18.08 -7.67
N ARG A 17 11.76 16.98 -6.93
CA ARG A 17 11.82 17.01 -5.46
C ARG A 17 12.12 15.62 -4.88
N LEU A 18 12.99 15.57 -3.90
CA LEU A 18 13.13 14.42 -3.03
C LEU A 18 11.93 14.38 -2.06
N LEU A 19 11.10 13.32 -2.14
CA LEU A 19 9.90 13.18 -1.32
C LEU A 19 10.17 12.49 0.01
N LYS A 20 11.04 11.47 -0.02
CA LYS A 20 11.39 10.67 1.15
C LYS A 20 12.83 10.19 1.06
N ARG A 21 13.56 10.22 2.17
CA ARG A 21 14.84 9.54 2.33
C ARG A 21 14.88 8.85 3.68
N GLY A 22 15.27 7.60 3.70
CA GLY A 22 15.38 6.79 4.92
C GLY A 22 16.50 5.78 4.83
N ALA A 23 16.70 5.00 5.89
CA ALA A 23 17.77 4.00 5.96
C ALA A 23 17.70 2.95 4.86
N ARG A 24 16.50 2.64 4.35
CA ARG A 24 16.28 1.62 3.32
C ARG A 24 16.29 2.17 1.90
N GLY A 25 16.16 3.48 1.69
CA GLY A 25 16.12 4.03 0.35
C GLY A 25 15.57 5.44 0.24
N SER A 26 15.20 5.83 -0.98
CA SER A 26 14.67 7.15 -1.30
C SER A 26 13.52 7.07 -2.30
N VAL A 27 12.66 8.08 -2.25
CA VAL A 27 11.55 8.30 -3.20
C VAL A 27 11.69 9.72 -3.73
N THR A 28 11.78 9.85 -5.05
CA THR A 28 12.01 11.12 -5.74
C THR A 28 10.91 11.36 -6.77
N LEU A 29 10.39 12.58 -6.82
CA LEU A 29 9.53 13.05 -7.90
C LEU A 29 10.41 13.47 -9.06
N LEU A 30 10.21 12.86 -10.22
CA LEU A 30 10.88 13.16 -11.47
C LEU A 30 9.91 13.77 -12.47
N ARG A 31 10.48 14.53 -13.43
CA ARG A 31 9.79 15.01 -14.62
C ARG A 31 10.54 14.55 -15.87
N HIS A 32 9.86 13.93 -16.82
CA HIS A 32 10.44 13.54 -18.09
C HIS A 32 10.71 14.78 -18.95
N ARG A 33 11.97 14.96 -19.38
CA ARG A 33 12.44 16.18 -20.09
C ARG A 33 11.70 16.45 -21.40
N GLY A 34 11.37 15.40 -22.15
CA GLY A 34 10.71 15.54 -23.46
C GLY A 34 9.21 15.75 -23.39
N THR A 35 8.50 15.14 -22.40
CA THR A 35 7.03 15.17 -22.33
C THR A 35 6.48 16.05 -21.20
N GLY A 36 7.31 16.40 -20.22
CA GLY A 36 6.87 17.09 -19.00
C GLY A 36 6.09 16.22 -18.03
N LYS A 37 5.82 14.95 -18.35
CA LYS A 37 5.07 14.04 -17.50
C LYS A 37 5.87 13.74 -16.22
N ARG A 38 5.16 13.63 -15.10
CA ARG A 38 5.73 13.37 -13.77
C ARG A 38 5.71 11.88 -13.47
N TYR A 39 6.72 11.41 -12.71
CA TYR A 39 6.89 10.03 -12.28
C TYR A 39 7.45 10.00 -10.87
N ILE A 40 7.24 8.87 -10.18
CA ILE A 40 7.92 8.54 -8.94
C ILE A 40 9.07 7.60 -9.26
N PHE A 41 10.24 7.94 -8.75
CA PHE A 41 11.42 7.09 -8.81
C PHE A 41 11.80 6.63 -7.41
N ARG A 42 11.73 5.32 -7.21
CA ARG A 42 12.12 4.67 -5.96
C ARG A 42 13.45 3.99 -6.08
N ARG A 43 14.26 4.09 -5.04
CA ARG A 43 15.47 3.28 -4.88
C ARG A 43 15.45 2.75 -3.46
N PHE A 44 15.57 1.43 -3.28
CA PHE A 44 15.55 0.81 -1.96
C PHE A 44 16.33 -0.50 -1.94
N THR A 45 16.69 -0.97 -0.73
CA THR A 45 17.28 -2.29 -0.51
C THR A 45 16.15 -3.27 -0.18
N GLY A 46 16.02 -4.33 -0.99
CA GLY A 46 14.95 -5.31 -0.84
C GLY A 46 14.77 -6.20 -2.07
N SER A 47 13.53 -6.65 -2.30
CA SER A 47 13.15 -7.48 -3.44
C SER A 47 12.28 -6.71 -4.42
N ALA A 48 12.56 -6.84 -5.70
CA ALA A 48 11.77 -6.28 -6.79
C ALA A 48 10.57 -7.17 -7.20
N GLU A 49 10.36 -8.30 -6.54
CA GLU A 49 9.46 -9.36 -7.00
C GLU A 49 8.00 -8.88 -7.17
N VAL A 50 7.46 -8.13 -6.21
CA VAL A 50 6.11 -7.57 -6.28
C VAL A 50 6.01 -6.55 -7.41
N TYR A 51 6.97 -5.64 -7.52
CA TYR A 51 7.00 -4.64 -8.59
C TYR A 51 7.07 -5.26 -9.98
N ARG A 52 7.84 -6.36 -10.16
CA ARG A 52 7.89 -7.09 -11.43
C ARG A 52 6.55 -7.70 -11.82
N LYS A 53 5.79 -8.22 -10.85
CA LYS A 53 4.43 -8.72 -11.11
C LYS A 53 3.47 -7.60 -11.50
N LEU A 54 3.67 -6.40 -10.96
CA LEU A 54 2.85 -5.23 -11.26
C LEU A 54 3.15 -4.58 -12.62
N LEU A 55 4.28 -4.87 -13.29
CA LEU A 55 4.62 -4.31 -14.61
C LEU A 55 3.55 -4.54 -15.69
N THR A 56 2.79 -5.62 -15.59
CA THR A 56 1.75 -5.99 -16.57
C THR A 56 0.34 -5.75 -16.07
N VAL A 57 0.21 -5.12 -14.90
CA VAL A 57 -1.08 -4.86 -14.27
C VAL A 57 -1.60 -3.48 -14.70
N ASP A 58 -2.82 -3.46 -15.24
CA ASP A 58 -3.58 -2.24 -15.45
C ASP A 58 -4.76 -2.22 -14.46
N CYS A 59 -4.61 -1.45 -13.40
CA CYS A 59 -5.59 -1.34 -12.33
C CYS A 59 -5.73 0.13 -11.92
N PRO A 60 -6.95 0.69 -11.97
CA PRO A 60 -7.14 2.11 -11.65
C PRO A 60 -6.87 2.44 -10.17
N TYR A 61 -6.83 1.44 -9.30
CA TYR A 61 -6.60 1.57 -7.86
C TYR A 61 -5.13 1.35 -7.43
N LEU A 62 -4.22 1.14 -8.41
CA LEU A 62 -2.79 0.98 -8.22
C LEU A 62 -2.03 1.92 -9.16
N PRO A 63 -0.85 2.45 -8.78
CA PRO A 63 0.00 3.17 -9.71
C PRO A 63 0.53 2.20 -10.76
N ARG A 64 0.62 2.64 -12.02
CA ARG A 64 1.26 1.87 -13.05
C ARG A 64 2.77 1.81 -12.82
N ILE A 65 3.33 0.61 -12.87
CA ILE A 65 4.78 0.41 -12.82
C ILE A 65 5.32 0.47 -14.25
N GLU A 66 6.22 1.40 -14.51
CA GLU A 66 6.75 1.65 -15.85
C GLU A 66 8.03 0.82 -16.08
N GLU A 67 8.92 0.77 -15.09
CA GLU A 67 10.18 0.03 -15.20
C GLU A 67 10.69 -0.41 -13.83
N VAL A 68 11.34 -1.58 -13.79
CA VAL A 68 11.92 -2.17 -12.57
C VAL A 68 13.30 -2.75 -12.90
N ALA A 69 14.30 -2.39 -12.14
CA ALA A 69 15.62 -2.99 -12.18
C ALA A 69 16.11 -3.39 -10.79
N GLU A 70 16.89 -4.47 -10.73
CA GLU A 70 17.48 -4.96 -9.48
C GLU A 70 18.89 -5.46 -9.74
N ARG A 71 19.78 -5.15 -8.79
CA ARG A 71 21.15 -5.69 -8.74
C ARG A 71 21.62 -5.75 -7.29
N ASP A 72 22.07 -6.93 -6.85
CA ASP A 72 22.66 -7.16 -5.53
C ASP A 72 21.77 -6.65 -4.38
N GLY A 73 20.45 -6.87 -4.50
CA GLY A 73 19.46 -6.42 -3.52
C GLY A 73 19.17 -4.92 -3.54
N GLN A 74 19.78 -4.17 -4.48
CA GLN A 74 19.40 -2.78 -4.76
C GLN A 74 18.32 -2.76 -5.83
N VAL A 75 17.19 -2.19 -5.53
CA VAL A 75 16.02 -2.09 -6.40
C VAL A 75 15.84 -0.64 -6.84
N ALA A 76 15.56 -0.46 -8.13
CA ALA A 76 15.14 0.82 -8.70
C ALA A 76 13.82 0.61 -9.45
N VAL A 77 12.85 1.50 -9.22
CA VAL A 77 11.50 1.45 -9.80
C VAL A 77 11.13 2.83 -10.33
N LEU A 78 10.62 2.86 -11.54
CA LEU A 78 9.92 4.03 -12.10
C LEU A 78 8.43 3.71 -12.14
N GLU A 79 7.62 4.55 -11.50
CA GLU A 79 6.17 4.35 -11.41
C GLU A 79 5.40 5.63 -11.70
N GLU A 80 4.12 5.51 -11.98
CA GLU A 80 3.19 6.61 -12.18
C GLU A 80 3.23 7.57 -10.99
N TYR A 81 3.30 8.87 -11.27
CA TYR A 81 2.97 9.90 -10.29
C TYR A 81 1.44 10.01 -10.18
N VAL A 82 0.87 9.46 -9.13
CA VAL A 82 -0.56 9.62 -8.82
C VAL A 82 -0.81 11.05 -8.36
N GLN A 83 -1.53 11.81 -9.15
CA GLN A 83 -1.89 13.18 -8.80
C GLN A 83 -3.09 13.19 -7.86
N GLY A 84 -2.94 13.79 -6.68
CA GLY A 84 -3.99 13.87 -5.66
C GLY A 84 -3.38 14.13 -4.30
N ASP A 85 -4.24 14.20 -3.29
CA ASP A 85 -3.86 14.37 -1.90
C ASP A 85 -3.81 13.01 -1.19
N THR A 86 -2.90 12.86 -0.24
CA THR A 86 -2.88 11.68 0.61
C THR A 86 -4.09 11.67 1.53
N LEU A 87 -4.56 10.49 1.88
CA LEU A 87 -5.65 10.36 2.84
C LEU A 87 -5.28 10.95 4.20
N THR A 88 -4.00 10.89 4.61
CA THR A 88 -3.48 11.60 5.79
C THR A 88 -3.81 13.09 5.73
N PHE A 89 -3.49 13.77 4.61
CA PHE A 89 -3.75 15.20 4.45
C PHE A 89 -5.25 15.52 4.53
N LEU A 90 -6.10 14.70 3.92
CA LEU A 90 -7.55 14.90 3.96
C LEU A 90 -8.11 14.74 5.38
N LEU A 91 -7.57 13.80 6.15
CA LEU A 91 -7.98 13.55 7.54
C LEU A 91 -7.55 14.67 8.51
N GLU A 92 -6.62 15.56 8.13
CA GLU A 92 -6.36 16.80 8.88
C GLU A 92 -7.60 17.71 8.93
N GLY A 93 -8.46 17.62 7.89
CA GLY A 93 -9.74 18.32 7.83
C GLY A 93 -10.86 17.72 8.70
N GLY A 94 -10.63 16.55 9.29
CA GLY A 94 -11.59 15.84 10.13
C GLY A 94 -11.92 14.43 9.62
N ALA A 95 -12.80 13.76 10.36
CA ALA A 95 -13.25 12.41 10.00
C ALA A 95 -14.17 12.44 8.76
N LEU A 96 -14.10 11.36 7.98
CA LEU A 96 -14.95 11.18 6.80
C LEU A 96 -16.35 10.69 7.21
N SER A 97 -17.34 10.99 6.37
CA SER A 97 -18.64 10.36 6.46
C SER A 97 -18.57 8.86 6.09
N TRP A 98 -19.58 8.09 6.51
CA TRP A 98 -19.66 6.66 6.15
C TRP A 98 -19.63 6.42 4.63
N PRO A 99 -20.38 7.13 3.78
CA PRO A 99 -20.32 6.93 2.34
C PRO A 99 -18.92 7.17 1.74
N GLU A 100 -18.19 8.18 2.23
CA GLU A 100 -16.82 8.48 1.78
C GLU A 100 -15.83 7.41 2.22
N ALA A 101 -15.83 7.06 3.52
CA ALA A 101 -14.95 6.04 4.07
C ALA A 101 -15.21 4.66 3.44
N ARG A 102 -16.48 4.31 3.19
CA ARG A 102 -16.89 3.11 2.49
C ARG A 102 -16.31 3.05 1.08
N ARG A 103 -16.47 4.10 0.28
CA ARG A 103 -15.93 4.18 -1.08
C ARG A 103 -14.40 4.00 -1.10
N VAL A 104 -13.67 4.73 -0.24
CA VAL A 104 -12.21 4.54 -0.11
C VAL A 104 -11.86 3.10 0.25
N THR A 105 -12.60 2.48 1.17
CA THR A 105 -12.37 1.09 1.58
C THR A 105 -12.66 0.11 0.43
N GLU A 106 -13.72 0.33 -0.35
CA GLU A 106 -14.05 -0.49 -1.53
C GLU A 106 -12.96 -0.43 -2.60
N ASP A 107 -12.41 0.77 -2.87
CA ASP A 107 -11.30 0.97 -3.83
C ASP A 107 -10.02 0.29 -3.35
N VAL A 108 -9.67 0.42 -2.07
CA VAL A 108 -8.51 -0.28 -1.48
C VAL A 108 -8.71 -1.79 -1.49
N CYS A 109 -9.93 -2.30 -1.24
CA CYS A 109 -10.24 -3.72 -1.42
C CYS A 109 -9.98 -4.18 -2.86
N ALA A 110 -10.34 -3.38 -3.86
CA ALA A 110 -10.08 -3.71 -5.27
C ALA A 110 -8.57 -3.73 -5.58
N ALA A 111 -7.80 -2.78 -5.06
CA ALA A 111 -6.34 -2.77 -5.16
C ALA A 111 -5.71 -4.02 -4.53
N LEU A 112 -6.10 -4.33 -3.29
CA LEU A 112 -5.60 -5.49 -2.56
C LEU A 112 -6.02 -6.82 -3.20
N TRP A 113 -7.21 -6.88 -3.80
CA TRP A 113 -7.64 -8.06 -4.55
C TRP A 113 -6.67 -8.39 -5.70
N VAL A 114 -6.22 -7.39 -6.45
CA VAL A 114 -5.22 -7.57 -7.52
C VAL A 114 -3.92 -8.09 -6.94
N LEU A 115 -3.40 -7.48 -5.86
CA LEU A 115 -2.15 -7.93 -5.20
C LEU A 115 -2.27 -9.38 -4.69
N HIS A 116 -3.36 -9.70 -3.98
CA HIS A 116 -3.60 -11.05 -3.45
C HIS A 116 -3.72 -12.10 -4.55
N SER A 117 -4.34 -11.76 -5.68
CA SER A 117 -4.43 -12.63 -6.87
C SER A 117 -3.05 -12.92 -7.51
N LEU A 118 -2.09 -12.02 -7.33
CA LEU A 118 -0.68 -12.21 -7.73
C LEU A 118 0.12 -12.99 -6.67
N GLY A 119 -0.52 -13.40 -5.57
CA GLY A 119 0.13 -14.03 -4.42
C GLY A 119 0.97 -13.05 -3.59
N ALA A 120 0.70 -11.75 -3.67
CA ALA A 120 1.39 -10.71 -2.91
C ALA A 120 0.53 -10.19 -1.74
N VAL A 121 1.18 -9.81 -0.64
CA VAL A 121 0.58 -9.10 0.51
C VAL A 121 1.22 -7.72 0.60
N HIS A 122 0.42 -6.68 0.82
CA HIS A 122 0.88 -5.28 0.87
C HIS A 122 1.67 -4.98 2.16
N ARG A 123 1.14 -5.37 3.33
CA ARG A 123 1.76 -5.29 4.67
C ARG A 123 1.93 -3.89 5.26
N ASP A 124 1.58 -2.83 4.54
CA ASP A 124 1.68 -1.44 5.02
C ASP A 124 0.48 -0.59 4.58
N VAL A 125 -0.74 -1.13 4.67
CA VAL A 125 -1.98 -0.40 4.39
C VAL A 125 -2.21 0.63 5.50
N LYS A 126 -2.22 1.92 5.12
CA LYS A 126 -2.43 3.06 6.03
C LYS A 126 -2.81 4.33 5.24
N ASP A 127 -3.22 5.35 5.95
CA ASP A 127 -3.66 6.64 5.38
C ASP A 127 -2.59 7.33 4.51
N SER A 128 -1.31 7.28 4.89
CA SER A 128 -0.23 7.90 4.10
C SER A 128 0.10 7.15 2.80
N ASN A 129 -0.39 5.91 2.66
CA ASN A 129 -0.19 5.08 1.48
C ASN A 129 -1.45 4.98 0.59
N VAL A 130 -2.43 5.86 0.81
CA VAL A 130 -3.62 6.02 -0.04
C VAL A 130 -3.65 7.46 -0.56
N ILE A 131 -3.73 7.63 -1.89
CA ILE A 131 -3.89 8.93 -2.55
C ILE A 131 -5.29 8.99 -3.17
N LEU A 132 -6.00 10.10 -2.96
CA LEU A 132 -7.27 10.36 -3.63
C LEU A 132 -7.03 11.09 -4.95
N ARG A 133 -7.24 10.37 -6.06
CA ARG A 133 -7.24 10.90 -7.43
C ARG A 133 -8.68 11.25 -7.82
N GLY A 134 -9.09 12.50 -7.55
CA GLY A 134 -10.51 12.85 -7.58
C GLY A 134 -11.27 12.05 -6.53
N ASP A 135 -12.30 11.31 -6.98
CA ASP A 135 -13.10 10.47 -6.09
C ASP A 135 -12.54 9.04 -5.88
N GLN A 136 -11.46 8.69 -6.54
CA GLN A 136 -10.89 7.34 -6.55
C GLN A 136 -9.69 7.23 -5.62
N ALA A 137 -9.69 6.23 -4.75
CA ALA A 137 -8.55 5.92 -3.91
C ALA A 137 -7.55 5.01 -4.64
N VAL A 138 -6.27 5.40 -4.59
CA VAL A 138 -5.15 4.64 -5.17
C VAL A 138 -4.20 4.24 -4.06
N LEU A 139 -3.99 2.93 -3.91
CA LEU A 139 -3.06 2.36 -2.94
C LEU A 139 -1.63 2.37 -3.52
N ILE A 140 -0.69 2.95 -2.78
CA ILE A 140 0.70 3.15 -3.20
C ILE A 140 1.68 2.51 -2.20
N ASP A 141 2.97 2.45 -2.57
CA ASP A 141 4.12 2.05 -1.73
C ASP A 141 4.17 0.55 -1.40
N PHE A 142 4.77 -0.23 -2.32
CA PHE A 142 4.91 -1.69 -2.18
C PHE A 142 6.26 -2.12 -1.59
N ASP A 143 7.03 -1.21 -0.96
CA ASP A 143 8.37 -1.51 -0.44
C ASP A 143 8.35 -2.53 0.73
N ALA A 144 7.22 -2.65 1.43
CA ALA A 144 6.99 -3.65 2.47
C ALA A 144 6.32 -4.92 1.95
N SER A 145 5.85 -4.91 0.70
CA SER A 145 5.07 -5.99 0.11
C SER A 145 5.92 -7.24 -0.14
N ARG A 146 5.28 -8.40 -0.07
CA ARG A 146 5.94 -9.68 -0.21
C ARG A 146 5.08 -10.67 -1.00
N ILE A 147 5.74 -11.53 -1.77
CA ILE A 147 5.11 -12.72 -2.34
C ILE A 147 5.00 -13.81 -1.27
N ILE A 148 3.81 -14.39 -1.13
CA ILE A 148 3.56 -15.54 -0.25
C ILE A 148 4.30 -16.75 -0.81
N LYS A 149 5.17 -17.36 -0.03
CA LYS A 149 5.88 -18.60 -0.41
C LYS A 149 5.10 -19.82 0.07
N PRO A 150 5.02 -20.91 -0.74
CA PRO A 150 4.19 -22.08 -0.41
C PRO A 150 4.56 -22.83 0.86
N GLU A 151 5.77 -22.70 1.37
CA GLU A 151 6.23 -23.42 2.58
C GLU A 151 6.92 -22.48 3.57
N GLY A 152 6.30 -22.34 4.73
CA GLY A 152 6.75 -22.14 6.11
C GLY A 152 8.03 -21.38 6.41
N THR A 153 8.57 -20.54 5.53
CA THR A 153 9.64 -19.61 5.92
C THR A 153 9.02 -18.44 6.66
N ALA A 154 9.23 -18.41 7.98
CA ALA A 154 8.87 -17.29 8.84
C ALA A 154 9.32 -15.97 8.24
N ASP A 155 8.53 -14.93 8.47
CA ASP A 155 8.91 -13.56 8.08
C ASP A 155 10.17 -13.17 8.87
N THR A 156 11.31 -13.08 8.18
CA THR A 156 12.61 -12.79 8.79
C THR A 156 12.78 -11.32 9.19
N VAL A 157 11.86 -10.45 8.78
CA VAL A 157 11.91 -9.01 9.05
C VAL A 157 10.53 -8.55 9.54
N VAL A 158 10.50 -7.99 10.73
CA VAL A 158 9.34 -7.28 11.26
C VAL A 158 9.13 -6.02 10.42
N LEU A 159 8.07 -6.01 9.61
CA LEU A 159 7.69 -4.88 8.77
C LEU A 159 6.23 -4.52 9.02
N GLY A 160 5.96 -3.24 9.09
CA GLY A 160 4.63 -2.68 9.28
C GLY A 160 4.70 -1.38 10.09
N THR A 161 3.70 -0.55 9.91
CA THR A 161 3.57 0.69 10.67
C THR A 161 2.89 0.41 12.01
N THR A 162 3.56 0.78 13.12
CA THR A 162 2.99 0.66 14.47
C THR A 162 1.59 1.30 14.50
N GLY A 163 0.61 0.54 14.99
CA GLY A 163 -0.79 0.94 15.05
C GLY A 163 -1.64 0.50 13.86
N TYR A 164 -1.06 0.14 12.71
CA TYR A 164 -1.79 -0.41 11.55
C TYR A 164 -1.50 -1.89 11.32
N ALA A 165 -0.28 -2.33 11.62
CA ALA A 165 0.18 -3.69 11.33
C ALA A 165 -0.54 -4.72 12.18
N ALA A 166 -0.92 -5.83 11.56
CA ALA A 166 -1.56 -6.97 12.21
C ALA A 166 -0.60 -7.64 13.22
N PRO A 167 -1.13 -8.23 14.31
CA PRO A 167 -0.30 -8.86 15.35
C PRO A 167 0.68 -9.90 14.82
N GLU A 168 0.27 -10.71 13.84
CA GLU A 168 1.11 -11.73 13.22
C GLU A 168 2.30 -11.17 12.44
N GLN A 169 2.26 -9.89 12.02
CA GLN A 169 3.41 -9.24 11.36
C GLN A 169 4.59 -9.01 12.31
N PHE A 170 4.36 -9.05 13.61
CA PHE A 170 5.38 -8.94 14.66
C PHE A 170 5.85 -10.32 15.17
N GLY A 171 5.21 -11.40 14.71
CA GLY A 171 5.52 -12.77 15.10
C GLY A 171 6.42 -13.50 14.10
N LEU A 172 6.68 -14.78 14.39
CA LEU A 172 7.43 -15.69 13.52
C LEU A 172 6.53 -16.41 12.49
N SER A 173 5.26 -16.06 12.42
CA SER A 173 4.30 -16.67 11.50
C SER A 173 4.33 -15.99 10.13
N GLN A 174 4.05 -16.77 9.09
CA GLN A 174 3.89 -16.23 7.74
C GLN A 174 2.62 -15.37 7.68
N THR A 175 2.74 -14.15 7.17
CA THR A 175 1.59 -13.26 6.90
C THR A 175 0.95 -13.59 5.56
N ASP A 176 -0.39 -13.60 5.52
CA ASP A 176 -1.20 -13.70 4.30
C ASP A 176 -2.08 -12.44 4.10
N GLY A 177 -2.97 -12.47 3.10
CA GLY A 177 -3.84 -11.34 2.77
C GLY A 177 -4.74 -10.85 3.91
N ARG A 178 -4.94 -11.67 4.96
CA ARG A 178 -5.72 -11.27 6.15
C ARG A 178 -4.99 -10.26 7.04
N ALA A 179 -3.67 -10.11 6.89
CA ALA A 179 -2.92 -9.02 7.52
C ALA A 179 -3.31 -7.65 6.90
N ASP A 180 -3.50 -7.58 5.58
CA ASP A 180 -3.98 -6.37 4.92
C ASP A 180 -5.42 -6.04 5.31
N ILE A 181 -6.28 -7.05 5.53
CA ILE A 181 -7.65 -6.88 6.04
C ILE A 181 -7.64 -6.25 7.43
N TYR A 182 -6.74 -6.68 8.32
CA TYR A 182 -6.57 -6.05 9.63
C TYR A 182 -6.22 -4.57 9.49
N SER A 183 -5.18 -4.26 8.72
CA SER A 183 -4.72 -2.88 8.51
C SER A 183 -5.80 -2.00 7.86
N LEU A 184 -6.57 -2.56 6.91
CA LEU A 184 -7.68 -1.86 6.27
C LEU A 184 -8.84 -1.61 7.25
N GLY A 185 -9.11 -2.55 8.17
CA GLY A 185 -10.08 -2.35 9.25
C GLY A 185 -9.67 -1.21 10.20
N VAL A 186 -8.37 -1.13 10.56
CA VAL A 186 -7.84 0.01 11.32
C VAL A 186 -8.02 1.31 10.55
N LEU A 187 -7.66 1.32 9.26
CA LEU A 187 -7.78 2.49 8.38
C LEU A 187 -9.24 2.97 8.28
N LEU A 188 -10.20 2.05 8.10
CA LEU A 188 -11.63 2.36 8.07
C LEU A 188 -12.06 3.06 9.37
N ASN A 189 -11.63 2.56 10.52
CA ASN A 189 -11.94 3.19 11.80
C ASN A 189 -11.32 4.58 11.93
N VAL A 190 -10.06 4.75 11.51
CA VAL A 190 -9.37 6.06 11.54
C VAL A 190 -10.09 7.05 10.63
N MET A 191 -10.51 6.65 9.44
CA MET A 191 -11.32 7.51 8.57
C MET A 191 -12.60 8.01 9.21
N LEU A 192 -13.29 7.16 9.99
CA LEU A 192 -14.59 7.47 10.59
C LEU A 192 -14.52 8.20 11.93
N THR A 193 -13.42 8.04 12.68
CA THR A 193 -13.34 8.52 14.07
C THR A 193 -12.13 9.42 14.34
N GLY A 194 -11.16 9.45 13.43
CA GLY A 194 -9.85 10.06 13.66
C GLY A 194 -8.98 9.30 14.68
N GLN A 195 -9.43 8.13 15.17
CA GLN A 195 -8.77 7.39 16.24
C GLN A 195 -8.53 5.92 15.89
N HIS A 196 -7.49 5.35 16.50
CA HIS A 196 -7.24 3.91 16.43
C HIS A 196 -8.41 3.13 17.10
N PRO A 197 -8.82 1.95 16.59
CA PRO A 197 -9.96 1.18 17.13
C PRO A 197 -9.88 0.85 18.61
N SER A 198 -8.65 0.73 19.17
CA SER A 198 -8.45 0.49 20.61
C SER A 198 -8.78 1.70 21.49
N ARG A 199 -8.87 2.90 20.92
CA ARG A 199 -9.22 4.13 21.64
C ARG A 199 -10.69 4.49 21.45
N GLN A 200 -11.15 4.41 20.21
CA GLN A 200 -12.52 4.71 19.83
C GLN A 200 -12.93 3.86 18.65
N LEU A 201 -13.94 3.04 18.82
CA LEU A 201 -14.53 2.23 17.75
C LEU A 201 -15.65 3.02 17.07
N ALA A 202 -15.71 2.92 15.73
CA ALA A 202 -16.83 3.45 14.96
C ALA A 202 -18.17 2.84 15.43
N ALA A 203 -19.26 3.61 15.32
CA ALA A 203 -20.57 3.15 15.77
C ALA A 203 -21.27 2.26 14.72
N GLY A 204 -22.27 1.51 15.17
CA GLY A 204 -23.22 0.81 14.33
C GLY A 204 -22.63 -0.27 13.44
N HIS A 205 -23.03 -0.28 12.17
CA HIS A 205 -22.58 -1.28 11.19
C HIS A 205 -21.07 -1.21 10.95
N ALA A 206 -20.54 -0.02 10.72
CA ALA A 206 -19.11 0.20 10.52
C ALA A 206 -18.26 -0.36 11.66
N GLY A 207 -18.67 -0.15 12.92
CA GLY A 207 -17.96 -0.69 14.08
C GLY A 207 -17.91 -2.23 14.08
N ARG A 208 -18.99 -2.91 13.69
CA ARG A 208 -19.00 -4.38 13.57
C ARG A 208 -18.03 -4.87 12.48
N VAL A 209 -17.99 -4.18 11.33
CA VAL A 209 -17.03 -4.49 10.26
C VAL A 209 -15.60 -4.33 10.76
N VAL A 210 -15.29 -3.19 11.38
CA VAL A 210 -13.96 -2.90 11.96
C VAL A 210 -13.57 -3.97 12.99
N GLN A 211 -14.46 -4.32 13.93
CA GLN A 211 -14.20 -5.35 14.93
C GLN A 211 -13.82 -6.69 14.29
N ARG A 212 -14.55 -7.12 13.26
CA ARG A 212 -14.22 -8.37 12.58
C ARG A 212 -12.88 -8.29 11.83
N CYS A 213 -12.59 -7.19 11.15
CA CYS A 213 -11.29 -6.96 10.51
C CYS A 213 -10.13 -7.05 11.51
N THR A 214 -10.31 -6.47 12.71
CA THR A 214 -9.23 -6.28 13.70
C THR A 214 -9.17 -7.38 14.76
N MET A 215 -9.79 -8.53 14.52
CA MET A 215 -9.64 -9.71 15.38
C MET A 215 -8.17 -10.12 15.44
N THR A 216 -7.70 -10.52 16.64
CA THR A 216 -6.31 -10.92 16.87
C THR A 216 -5.95 -12.17 16.03
N SER A 217 -6.84 -13.17 16.02
CA SER A 217 -6.67 -14.37 15.20
C SER A 217 -7.11 -14.11 13.75
N PRO A 218 -6.25 -14.35 12.75
CA PRO A 218 -6.59 -14.17 11.34
C PRO A 218 -7.81 -15.00 10.89
N GLU A 219 -8.05 -16.17 11.49
CA GLU A 219 -9.17 -17.06 11.17
C GLU A 219 -10.54 -16.47 11.54
N GLN A 220 -10.56 -15.50 12.44
CA GLN A 220 -11.78 -14.82 12.88
C GLN A 220 -12.12 -13.58 12.03
N ARG A 221 -11.19 -13.16 11.17
CA ARG A 221 -11.38 -12.03 10.24
C ARG A 221 -12.21 -12.46 9.02
N TYR A 222 -12.42 -11.54 8.11
CA TYR A 222 -12.87 -11.87 6.75
C TYR A 222 -11.79 -12.71 6.06
N HIS A 223 -12.21 -13.71 5.26
CA HIS A 223 -11.28 -14.62 4.59
C HIS A 223 -10.61 -13.97 3.36
N SER A 224 -11.27 -12.98 2.78
CA SER A 224 -10.76 -12.24 1.63
C SER A 224 -11.22 -10.79 1.66
N VAL A 225 -10.53 -9.92 0.91
CA VAL A 225 -10.96 -8.53 0.72
C VAL A 225 -12.29 -8.42 -0.04
N GLN A 226 -12.67 -9.45 -0.79
CA GLN A 226 -13.99 -9.52 -1.44
C GLN A 226 -15.08 -9.72 -0.40
N GLU A 227 -14.92 -10.67 0.53
CA GLU A 227 -15.87 -10.87 1.64
C GLU A 227 -16.00 -9.60 2.50
N LEU A 228 -14.87 -8.90 2.76
CA LEU A 228 -14.90 -7.61 3.44
C LEU A 228 -15.71 -6.57 2.64
N ARG A 229 -15.46 -6.46 1.32
CA ARG A 229 -16.16 -5.51 0.45
C ARG A 229 -17.68 -5.74 0.41
N GLU A 230 -18.11 -7.00 0.41
CA GLU A 230 -19.53 -7.37 0.47
C GLU A 230 -20.18 -7.04 1.82
N ALA A 231 -19.38 -6.92 2.88
CA ALA A 231 -19.84 -6.58 4.22
C ALA A 231 -19.88 -5.05 4.50
N LEU A 232 -19.44 -4.21 3.56
CA LEU A 232 -19.51 -2.75 3.64
C LEU A 232 -20.90 -2.26 3.19
#